data_052c5aed4c993a44a7d34be224fbdea6
#
_entry.id   052c5aed4c993a44a7d34be224fbdea6
#
_cell.length_a   1.000
_cell.length_b   1.000
_cell.length_c   1.000
_cell.angle_alpha   90.00
_cell.angle_beta   90.00
_cell.angle_gamma   90.00
#
_symmetry.space_group_name_H-M   'P 1'
#
loop_
_entity.id
_entity.type
_entity.pdbx_description
1 polymer ?
#
loop_
_entity_poly.entity_id
_entity_poly.type
_entity_poly.pdbx_seq_one_letter_code
_entity_poly.pdbx_strand_id
1 'polypeptide(L)'
;MFAKKTTLIIPTRNRPYFLLKLLKNLKNFKIKFKEIIIIDSSNKEIKIKINNIIKNFNCKIYHSKPSTSLQRNIGLKNKDKRSKYVMFLDDDIIFKKNSFLNLNNKIVFHEKNKSKILGYGFNQNKKTKKNLLENIKKSKISKVFGLYSKKDGIVMSSGWQTKILNIRDDTLTEWIPTGAVVFPSKVLNIKFDENFGKYSYLEDLDFSLNLRKKNYMNKFLIVANAVFFHPNDIERINFNFGLIEILNRFLIVRKYKLNIFYFFYMSFIKCLMTLFMSLRNIKNITKFFGNIIGILLCLKKLIFY
;
A
#
# COMPACT_ATOMS: atom_id res chain seq x y z
N MET A 1 -24.61 -6.02 2.00
CA MET A 1 -23.20 -6.02 1.57
C MET A 1 -22.58 -4.68 1.98
N PHE A 2 -21.37 -4.72 2.54
CA PHE A 2 -20.67 -3.51 3.01
C PHE A 2 -20.53 -2.45 1.90
N ALA A 3 -20.33 -2.86 0.66
CA ALA A 3 -20.14 -1.95 -0.47
C ALA A 3 -21.25 -0.88 -0.59
N LYS A 4 -22.53 -1.23 -0.39
CA LYS A 4 -23.64 -0.26 -0.42
C LYS A 4 -23.55 0.86 0.64
N LYS A 5 -22.66 0.72 1.62
CA LYS A 5 -22.40 1.69 2.70
C LYS A 5 -21.01 2.31 2.58
N THR A 6 -20.33 2.13 1.42
CA THR A 6 -18.91 2.47 1.20
C THR A 6 -18.76 3.54 0.13
N THR A 7 -17.94 4.56 0.41
CA THR A 7 -17.31 5.40 -0.60
C THR A 7 -16.08 4.67 -1.12
N LEU A 8 -16.04 4.38 -2.43
CA LEU A 8 -14.87 3.86 -3.12
C LEU A 8 -14.03 5.02 -3.67
N ILE A 9 -12.74 5.04 -3.36
CA ILE A 9 -11.77 6.05 -3.82
C ILE A 9 -10.73 5.36 -4.69
N ILE A 10 -10.59 5.81 -5.95
CA ILE A 10 -9.69 5.26 -6.95
C ILE A 10 -8.73 6.36 -7.42
N PRO A 11 -7.46 6.37 -6.97
CA PRO A 11 -6.44 7.20 -7.59
C PRO A 11 -6.06 6.62 -8.95
N THR A 12 -5.91 7.46 -9.98
CA THR A 12 -5.45 7.04 -11.31
C THR A 12 -4.52 8.07 -11.93
N ARG A 13 -3.63 7.62 -12.82
CA ARG A 13 -2.73 8.50 -13.57
C ARG A 13 -2.29 7.86 -14.87
N ASN A 14 -2.65 8.45 -16.01
CA ASN A 14 -2.27 8.03 -17.37
C ASN A 14 -2.62 6.55 -17.69
N ARG A 15 -3.69 6.01 -17.09
CA ARG A 15 -4.07 4.58 -17.18
C ARG A 15 -5.55 4.38 -17.55
N PRO A 16 -6.09 5.00 -18.61
CA PRO A 16 -7.51 4.92 -18.96
C PRO A 16 -7.98 3.48 -19.19
N TYR A 17 -7.15 2.64 -19.81
CA TYR A 17 -7.47 1.23 -20.08
C TYR A 17 -7.67 0.41 -18.78
N PHE A 18 -6.78 0.57 -17.80
CA PHE A 18 -6.87 -0.15 -16.51
C PHE A 18 -8.09 0.30 -15.72
N LEU A 19 -8.32 1.62 -15.65
CA LEU A 19 -9.50 2.18 -15.01
C LEU A 19 -10.79 1.63 -15.61
N LEU A 20 -10.90 1.61 -16.96
CA LEU A 20 -12.07 1.05 -17.65
C LEU A 20 -12.25 -0.44 -17.32
N LYS A 21 -11.17 -1.21 -17.33
CA LYS A 21 -11.19 -2.64 -17.01
C LYS A 21 -11.65 -2.89 -15.58
N LEU A 22 -11.17 -2.10 -14.61
CA LEU A 22 -11.59 -2.17 -13.23
C LEU A 22 -13.09 -1.87 -13.09
N LEU A 23 -13.57 -0.74 -13.66
CA LEU A 23 -14.99 -0.34 -13.57
C LEU A 23 -15.91 -1.37 -14.21
N LYS A 24 -15.53 -1.94 -15.37
CA LYS A 24 -16.26 -3.07 -15.99
C LYS A 24 -16.28 -4.31 -15.10
N ASN A 25 -15.15 -4.65 -14.46
CA ASN A 25 -15.05 -5.79 -13.56
C ASN A 25 -15.99 -5.63 -12.34
N LEU A 26 -16.01 -4.45 -11.72
CA LEU A 26 -16.92 -4.14 -10.61
C LEU A 26 -18.39 -4.22 -11.04
N LYS A 27 -18.73 -3.72 -12.24
CA LYS A 27 -20.08 -3.80 -12.82
C LYS A 27 -20.50 -5.25 -13.08
N ASN A 28 -19.62 -6.07 -13.64
CA ASN A 28 -19.86 -7.49 -13.92
C ASN A 28 -20.09 -8.32 -12.64
N PHE A 29 -19.39 -7.99 -11.55
CA PHE A 29 -19.66 -8.59 -10.24
C PHE A 29 -20.89 -8.02 -9.55
N LYS A 30 -21.64 -7.11 -10.19
CA LYS A 30 -22.84 -6.45 -9.65
C LYS A 30 -22.56 -5.78 -8.29
N ILE A 31 -21.34 -5.28 -8.08
CA ILE A 31 -20.96 -4.57 -6.86
C ILE A 31 -21.47 -3.13 -6.94
N LYS A 32 -22.42 -2.79 -6.09
CA LYS A 32 -22.96 -1.43 -5.97
C LYS A 32 -22.33 -0.73 -4.76
N PHE A 33 -21.54 0.29 -5.02
CA PHE A 33 -21.03 1.21 -3.99
C PHE A 33 -22.03 2.32 -3.71
N LYS A 34 -21.94 2.95 -2.54
CA LYS A 34 -22.73 4.14 -2.21
C LYS A 34 -22.33 5.29 -3.13
N GLU A 35 -21.03 5.47 -3.34
CA GLU A 35 -20.46 6.36 -4.34
C GLU A 35 -19.07 5.84 -4.79
N ILE A 36 -18.66 6.25 -5.98
CA ILE A 36 -17.33 6.01 -6.52
C ILE A 36 -16.70 7.37 -6.83
N ILE A 37 -15.53 7.63 -6.26
CA ILE A 37 -14.76 8.86 -6.46
C ILE A 37 -13.45 8.49 -7.15
N ILE A 38 -13.22 9.04 -8.32
CA ILE A 38 -11.99 8.89 -9.08
C ILE A 38 -11.17 10.16 -8.92
N ILE A 39 -9.91 10.02 -8.53
CA ILE A 39 -8.98 11.13 -8.44
C ILE A 39 -7.93 10.98 -9.52
N ASP A 40 -8.04 11.81 -10.56
CA ASP A 40 -7.18 11.73 -11.73
C ASP A 40 -6.06 12.78 -11.70
N SER A 41 -4.82 12.31 -11.87
CA SER A 41 -3.62 13.16 -12.00
C SER A 41 -2.93 13.03 -13.37
N SER A 42 -3.68 12.65 -14.40
CA SER A 42 -3.19 12.44 -15.76
C SER A 42 -2.84 13.76 -16.48
N ASN A 43 -2.13 13.67 -17.60
CA ASN A 43 -1.93 14.78 -18.52
C ASN A 43 -3.25 15.15 -19.24
N LYS A 44 -3.27 16.31 -19.96
CA LYS A 44 -4.50 16.85 -20.56
C LYS A 44 -5.19 15.88 -21.52
N GLU A 45 -4.46 15.23 -22.40
CA GLU A 45 -5.01 14.31 -23.41
C GLU A 45 -5.68 13.09 -22.77
N ILE A 46 -5.02 12.51 -21.77
CA ILE A 46 -5.53 11.33 -21.07
C ILE A 46 -6.73 11.70 -20.18
N LYS A 47 -6.77 12.90 -19.59
CA LYS A 47 -7.95 13.39 -18.83
C LYS A 47 -9.22 13.35 -19.69
N ILE A 48 -9.15 13.76 -20.95
CA ILE A 48 -10.29 13.70 -21.88
C ILE A 48 -10.77 12.25 -22.04
N LYS A 49 -9.83 11.30 -22.24
CA LYS A 49 -10.17 9.87 -22.35
C LYS A 49 -10.81 9.33 -21.08
N ILE A 50 -10.28 9.69 -19.90
CA ILE A 50 -10.83 9.27 -18.60
C ILE A 50 -12.23 9.87 -18.40
N ASN A 51 -12.43 11.14 -18.68
CA ASN A 51 -13.75 11.78 -18.60
C ASN A 51 -14.79 11.07 -19.47
N ASN A 52 -14.43 10.68 -20.69
CA ASN A 52 -15.33 9.93 -21.57
C ASN A 52 -15.67 8.52 -21.03
N ILE A 53 -14.70 7.84 -20.41
CA ILE A 53 -14.94 6.55 -19.74
C ILE A 53 -15.96 6.72 -18.61
N ILE A 54 -15.78 7.72 -17.77
CA ILE A 54 -16.58 7.93 -16.56
C ILE A 54 -18.05 8.25 -16.87
N LYS A 55 -18.35 8.90 -18.00
CA LYS A 55 -19.74 9.17 -18.44
C LYS A 55 -20.62 7.91 -18.48
N ASN A 56 -20.01 6.73 -18.70
CA ASN A 56 -20.72 5.45 -18.75
C ASN A 56 -20.86 4.75 -17.37
N PHE A 57 -20.34 5.40 -16.33
CA PHE A 57 -20.39 4.88 -14.96
C PHE A 57 -20.82 5.99 -14.01
N ASN A 58 -21.59 5.67 -12.99
CA ASN A 58 -22.01 6.63 -11.98
C ASN A 58 -20.85 6.93 -11.01
N CYS A 59 -19.89 7.75 -11.44
CA CYS A 59 -18.69 8.11 -10.71
C CYS A 59 -18.53 9.64 -10.64
N LYS A 60 -18.01 10.11 -9.49
CA LYS A 60 -17.51 11.48 -9.34
C LYS A 60 -16.03 11.53 -9.72
N ILE A 61 -15.58 12.61 -10.35
CA ILE A 61 -14.17 12.81 -10.68
C ILE A 61 -13.64 14.11 -10.09
N TYR A 62 -12.41 14.04 -9.57
CA TYR A 62 -11.62 15.21 -9.16
C TYR A 62 -10.23 15.10 -9.78
N HIS A 63 -9.60 16.24 -10.03
CA HIS A 63 -8.26 16.30 -10.57
C HIS A 63 -7.26 16.78 -9.53
N SER A 64 -6.02 16.30 -9.64
CA SER A 64 -4.93 16.66 -8.72
C SER A 64 -3.58 16.75 -9.43
N LYS A 65 -2.57 17.24 -8.69
CA LYS A 65 -1.16 17.02 -9.04
C LYS A 65 -0.80 15.55 -8.80
N PRO A 66 0.26 15.03 -9.49
CA PRO A 66 0.72 13.65 -9.30
C PRO A 66 1.26 13.40 -7.89
N SER A 67 0.49 12.71 -7.07
CA SER A 67 0.88 12.15 -5.76
C SER A 67 -0.24 11.24 -5.28
N THR A 68 0.06 9.98 -4.98
CA THR A 68 -0.95 9.03 -4.49
C THR A 68 -1.50 9.43 -3.14
N SER A 69 -0.66 9.97 -2.24
CA SER A 69 -1.08 10.52 -0.94
C SER A 69 -2.08 11.66 -1.12
N LEU A 70 -1.76 12.65 -1.98
CA LEU A 70 -2.64 13.78 -2.26
C LEU A 70 -3.96 13.31 -2.89
N GLN A 71 -3.90 12.38 -3.86
CA GLN A 71 -5.10 11.84 -4.49
C GLN A 71 -6.03 11.18 -3.47
N ARG A 72 -5.49 10.34 -2.58
CA ARG A 72 -6.29 9.72 -1.50
C ARG A 72 -6.84 10.74 -0.51
N ASN A 73 -6.08 11.77 -0.17
CA ASN A 73 -6.54 12.86 0.69
C ASN A 73 -7.69 13.65 0.09
N ILE A 74 -7.64 13.95 -1.22
CA ILE A 74 -8.76 14.59 -1.95
C ILE A 74 -10.00 13.69 -1.89
N GLY A 75 -9.84 12.38 -2.11
CA GLY A 75 -10.93 11.41 -1.99
C GLY A 75 -11.54 11.39 -0.58
N LEU A 76 -10.71 11.39 0.47
CA LEU A 76 -11.17 11.46 1.86
C LEU A 76 -11.93 12.75 2.18
N LYS A 77 -11.48 13.88 1.64
CA LYS A 77 -12.13 15.19 1.83
C LYS A 77 -13.52 15.23 1.19
N ASN A 78 -13.69 14.59 0.03
CA ASN A 78 -14.91 14.68 -0.79
C ASN A 78 -15.85 13.47 -0.62
N LYS A 79 -15.53 12.52 0.27
CA LYS A 79 -16.39 11.36 0.53
C LYS A 79 -17.74 11.75 1.13
N ASP A 80 -18.78 10.99 0.86
CA ASP A 80 -20.06 11.14 1.57
C ASP A 80 -19.87 10.90 3.07
N LYS A 81 -20.20 11.91 3.88
CA LYS A 81 -20.09 11.86 5.35
C LYS A 81 -20.90 10.73 5.98
N ARG A 82 -21.97 10.27 5.33
CA ARG A 82 -22.82 9.16 5.77
C ARG A 82 -22.29 7.78 5.37
N SER A 83 -21.13 7.70 4.69
CA SER A 83 -20.50 6.42 4.37
C SER A 83 -19.96 5.76 5.62
N LYS A 84 -20.42 4.53 5.90
CA LYS A 84 -19.94 3.73 7.04
C LYS A 84 -18.50 3.24 6.85
N TYR A 85 -18.11 3.08 5.57
CA TYR A 85 -16.78 2.62 5.18
C TYR A 85 -16.20 3.49 4.07
N VAL A 86 -14.88 3.50 3.98
CA VAL A 86 -14.10 3.99 2.84
C VAL A 86 -13.26 2.84 2.30
N MET A 87 -13.29 2.64 1.00
CA MET A 87 -12.43 1.68 0.32
C MET A 87 -11.43 2.43 -0.56
N PHE A 88 -10.15 2.14 -0.41
CA PHE A 88 -9.14 2.52 -1.41
C PHE A 88 -8.90 1.36 -2.35
N LEU A 89 -8.78 1.68 -3.62
CA LEU A 89 -8.57 0.68 -4.67
C LEU A 89 -7.69 1.26 -5.78
N ASP A 90 -6.60 0.58 -6.11
CA ASP A 90 -5.75 0.95 -7.25
C ASP A 90 -6.46 0.59 -8.57
N ASP A 91 -6.17 1.34 -9.64
CA ASP A 91 -6.87 1.29 -10.92
C ASP A 91 -6.59 0.02 -11.75
N ASP A 92 -5.58 -0.78 -11.39
CA ASP A 92 -5.10 -1.95 -12.13
C ASP A 92 -5.35 -3.30 -11.43
N ILE A 93 -6.29 -3.34 -10.50
CA ILE A 93 -6.62 -4.55 -9.72
C ILE A 93 -7.68 -5.40 -10.43
N ILE A 94 -7.52 -6.72 -10.34
CA ILE A 94 -8.47 -7.73 -10.80
C ILE A 94 -8.87 -8.61 -9.62
N PHE A 95 -10.15 -8.63 -9.27
CA PHE A 95 -10.65 -9.47 -8.19
C PHE A 95 -11.00 -10.88 -8.67
N LYS A 96 -10.76 -11.86 -7.79
CA LYS A 96 -11.31 -13.22 -7.96
C LYS A 96 -12.79 -13.22 -7.64
N LYS A 97 -13.56 -14.12 -8.26
CA LYS A 97 -14.97 -14.36 -7.94
C LYS A 97 -15.15 -14.55 -6.42
N ASN A 98 -16.21 -14.02 -5.85
CA ASN A 98 -16.56 -14.07 -4.42
C ASN A 98 -15.65 -13.28 -3.46
N SER A 99 -14.60 -12.58 -3.91
CA SER A 99 -13.71 -11.83 -3.01
C SER A 99 -14.45 -10.79 -2.17
N PHE A 100 -15.39 -10.07 -2.77
CA PHE A 100 -16.23 -9.10 -2.05
C PHE A 100 -17.18 -9.74 -1.05
N LEU A 101 -17.73 -10.94 -1.37
CA LEU A 101 -18.59 -11.69 -0.47
C LEU A 101 -17.78 -12.16 0.75
N ASN A 102 -16.61 -12.74 0.51
CA ASN A 102 -15.73 -13.24 1.57
C ASN A 102 -15.31 -12.11 2.52
N LEU A 103 -14.92 -10.95 1.96
CA LEU A 103 -14.61 -9.77 2.77
C LEU A 103 -15.83 -9.29 3.57
N ASN A 104 -17.00 -9.25 2.95
CA ASN A 104 -18.24 -8.83 3.62
C ASN A 104 -18.57 -9.71 4.83
N ASN A 105 -18.44 -11.02 4.68
CA ASN A 105 -18.73 -11.98 5.76
C ASN A 105 -17.84 -11.73 6.97
N LYS A 106 -16.55 -11.44 6.74
CA LYS A 106 -15.61 -11.12 7.83
C LYS A 106 -15.89 -9.75 8.45
N ILE A 107 -16.22 -8.74 7.66
CA ILE A 107 -16.63 -7.42 8.20
C ILE A 107 -17.85 -7.59 9.11
N VAL A 108 -18.89 -8.29 8.66
CA VAL A 108 -20.11 -8.53 9.45
C VAL A 108 -19.83 -9.32 10.73
N PHE A 109 -19.00 -10.37 10.63
CA PHE A 109 -18.59 -11.15 11.79
C PHE A 109 -17.91 -10.28 12.86
N HIS A 110 -16.91 -9.49 12.46
CA HIS A 110 -16.17 -8.64 13.39
C HIS A 110 -17.01 -7.48 13.94
N GLU A 111 -17.97 -6.97 13.16
CA GLU A 111 -18.92 -5.97 13.68
C GLU A 111 -19.83 -6.55 14.77
N LYS A 112 -20.39 -7.74 14.53
CA LYS A 112 -21.24 -8.43 15.53
C LYS A 112 -20.47 -8.68 16.84
N ASN A 113 -19.21 -9.09 16.72
CA ASN A 113 -18.34 -9.39 17.87
C ASN A 113 -17.65 -8.14 18.45
N LYS A 114 -18.01 -6.93 18.01
CA LYS A 114 -17.40 -5.65 18.46
C LYS A 114 -15.87 -5.65 18.42
N SER A 115 -15.27 -6.39 17.47
CA SER A 115 -13.82 -6.51 17.34
C SER A 115 -13.18 -5.19 16.94
N LYS A 116 -12.02 -4.87 17.53
CA LYS A 116 -11.29 -3.62 17.28
C LYS A 116 -10.39 -3.72 16.04
N ILE A 117 -10.95 -3.99 14.87
CA ILE A 117 -10.23 -4.05 13.59
C ILE A 117 -10.21 -2.66 12.95
N LEU A 118 -9.01 -2.16 12.59
CA LEU A 118 -8.80 -0.84 11.99
C LEU A 118 -9.13 -0.81 10.49
N GLY A 119 -8.95 -1.93 9.80
CA GLY A 119 -9.22 -2.05 8.37
C GLY A 119 -9.16 -3.48 7.91
N TYR A 120 -9.79 -3.76 6.77
CA TYR A 120 -9.94 -5.08 6.18
C TYR A 120 -9.30 -5.07 4.79
N GLY A 121 -8.23 -5.84 4.61
CA GLY A 121 -7.51 -5.95 3.35
C GLY A 121 -7.91 -7.18 2.56
N PHE A 122 -7.85 -7.01 1.25
CA PHE A 122 -7.86 -8.14 0.34
C PHE A 122 -6.49 -8.80 0.28
N ASN A 123 -6.46 -10.09 0.02
CA ASN A 123 -5.24 -10.89 -0.11
C ASN A 123 -4.70 -10.80 -1.53
N GLN A 124 -3.53 -10.22 -1.69
CA GLN A 124 -2.85 -10.18 -2.98
C GLN A 124 -2.30 -11.56 -3.33
N ASN A 125 -2.81 -12.16 -4.41
CA ASN A 125 -2.24 -13.40 -4.96
C ASN A 125 -1.24 -13.05 -6.07
N LYS A 126 -0.02 -13.55 -5.92
CA LYS A 126 1.07 -13.36 -6.86
C LYS A 126 1.85 -14.64 -7.04
N LYS A 127 2.13 -15.02 -8.29
CA LYS A 127 3.08 -16.11 -8.58
C LYS A 127 4.48 -15.69 -8.08
N THR A 128 4.94 -16.27 -7.00
CA THR A 128 6.29 -16.02 -6.49
C THR A 128 7.23 -17.10 -7.01
N LYS A 129 8.29 -16.70 -7.73
CA LYS A 129 9.41 -17.61 -7.99
C LYS A 129 10.13 -17.84 -6.66
N LYS A 130 10.41 -19.11 -6.31
CA LYS A 130 11.26 -19.42 -5.16
C LYS A 130 12.62 -18.75 -5.35
N ASN A 131 12.96 -17.80 -4.51
CA ASN A 131 14.22 -17.07 -4.56
C ASN A 131 15.11 -17.48 -3.40
N LEU A 132 16.37 -17.79 -3.66
CA LEU A 132 17.42 -18.06 -2.66
C LEU A 132 17.42 -16.98 -1.56
N LEU A 133 17.20 -15.71 -1.95
CA LEU A 133 17.09 -14.57 -1.04
C LEU A 133 15.93 -14.66 -0.04
N GLU A 134 14.82 -15.33 -0.38
CA GLU A 134 13.73 -15.55 0.59
C GLU A 134 14.13 -16.58 1.66
N ASN A 135 14.93 -17.56 1.30
CA ASN A 135 15.46 -18.53 2.25
C ASN A 135 16.47 -17.88 3.21
N ILE A 136 17.34 -17.00 2.69
CA ILE A 136 18.28 -16.23 3.51
C ILE A 136 17.53 -15.31 4.47
N LYS A 137 16.50 -14.60 4.00
CA LYS A 137 15.65 -13.75 4.86
C LYS A 137 14.95 -14.55 5.96
N LYS A 138 14.59 -15.81 5.71
CA LYS A 138 13.94 -16.71 6.66
C LYS A 138 14.93 -17.47 7.56
N SER A 139 16.23 -17.22 7.43
CA SER A 139 17.27 -17.89 8.21
C SER A 139 17.18 -17.56 9.71
N LYS A 140 17.72 -18.45 10.55
CA LYS A 140 17.82 -18.22 12.00
C LYS A 140 18.60 -16.93 12.32
N ILE A 141 19.65 -16.64 11.57
CA ILE A 141 20.50 -15.44 11.69
C ILE A 141 19.65 -14.16 11.49
N SER A 142 18.86 -14.08 10.43
CA SER A 142 17.96 -12.93 10.20
C SER A 142 16.98 -12.71 11.35
N LYS A 143 16.54 -13.79 12.00
CA LYS A 143 15.63 -13.73 13.14
C LYS A 143 16.31 -13.20 14.40
N VAL A 144 17.53 -13.70 14.71
CA VAL A 144 18.31 -13.30 15.89
C VAL A 144 18.64 -11.79 15.85
N PHE A 145 19.02 -11.27 14.70
CA PHE A 145 19.32 -9.84 14.53
C PHE A 145 18.08 -8.96 14.28
N GLY A 146 16.86 -9.48 14.45
CA GLY A 146 15.64 -8.70 14.23
C GLY A 146 15.48 -8.16 12.80
N LEU A 147 16.18 -8.74 11.83
CA LEU A 147 16.22 -8.29 10.43
C LEU A 147 14.96 -8.66 9.67
N TYR A 148 14.29 -9.74 10.08
CA TYR A 148 13.11 -10.25 9.41
C TYR A 148 12.23 -11.05 10.36
N SER A 149 10.91 -10.91 10.22
CA SER A 149 9.93 -11.76 10.90
C SER A 149 9.39 -12.82 9.94
N LYS A 150 9.11 -14.04 10.44
CA LYS A 150 8.38 -15.08 9.69
C LYS A 150 6.89 -14.75 9.57
N LYS A 151 6.36 -13.89 10.44
CA LYS A 151 4.96 -13.46 10.41
C LYS A 151 4.75 -12.42 9.33
N ASP A 152 3.66 -12.53 8.58
CA ASP A 152 3.28 -11.56 7.57
C ASP A 152 2.77 -10.27 8.22
N GLY A 153 3.00 -9.13 7.54
CA GLY A 153 2.45 -7.84 7.95
C GLY A 153 2.99 -7.26 9.26
N ILE A 154 4.20 -7.66 9.69
CA ILE A 154 4.88 -7.11 10.88
C ILE A 154 5.78 -5.94 10.48
N VAL A 155 5.86 -4.93 11.33
CA VAL A 155 6.77 -3.79 11.20
C VAL A 155 7.94 -3.97 12.17
N MET A 156 9.15 -4.05 11.62
CA MET A 156 10.37 -4.23 12.40
C MET A 156 10.81 -2.91 13.05
N SER A 157 11.54 -2.98 14.14
CA SER A 157 12.14 -1.80 14.80
C SER A 157 13.08 -0.99 13.89
N SER A 158 13.61 -1.60 12.85
CA SER A 158 14.39 -0.97 11.79
C SER A 158 13.55 -0.15 10.79
N GLY A 159 12.22 -0.17 10.89
CA GLY A 159 11.30 0.44 9.94
C GLY A 159 11.03 -0.41 8.68
N TRP A 160 11.66 -1.59 8.54
CA TRP A 160 11.29 -2.55 7.50
C TRP A 160 10.01 -3.31 7.86
N GLN A 161 9.25 -3.71 6.85
CA GLN A 161 8.03 -4.49 7.05
C GLN A 161 8.11 -5.83 6.31
N THR A 162 7.44 -6.84 6.85
CA THR A 162 7.24 -8.11 6.15
C THR A 162 6.11 -7.98 5.13
N LYS A 163 6.23 -8.74 4.02
CA LYS A 163 5.25 -8.71 2.93
C LYS A 163 3.91 -9.30 3.36
N ILE A 164 2.85 -8.87 2.71
CA ILE A 164 1.50 -9.40 2.81
C ILE A 164 1.12 -9.93 1.42
N LEU A 165 1.41 -11.21 1.18
CA LEU A 165 1.21 -11.87 -0.13
C LEU A 165 0.85 -13.33 0.08
N ASN A 166 -0.11 -13.84 -0.70
CA ASN A 166 -0.49 -15.26 -0.69
C ASN A 166 -0.82 -15.78 0.71
N ILE A 167 -1.54 -14.99 1.48
CA ILE A 167 -1.96 -15.33 2.85
C ILE A 167 -2.89 -16.54 2.80
N ARG A 168 -2.61 -17.57 3.62
CA ARG A 168 -3.38 -18.81 3.66
C ARG A 168 -4.57 -18.75 4.60
N ASP A 169 -4.39 -18.10 5.76
CA ASP A 169 -5.39 -17.93 6.81
C ASP A 169 -5.59 -16.46 7.12
N ASP A 170 -6.78 -16.10 7.59
CA ASP A 170 -7.07 -14.73 8.00
C ASP A 170 -6.02 -14.23 8.99
N THR A 171 -5.32 -13.15 8.66
CA THR A 171 -4.12 -12.73 9.38
C THR A 171 -4.23 -11.30 9.89
N LEU A 172 -3.95 -11.14 11.18
CA LEU A 172 -3.83 -9.82 11.81
C LEU A 172 -2.45 -9.22 11.52
N THR A 173 -2.44 -8.00 10.96
CA THR A 173 -1.23 -7.33 10.52
C THR A 173 -1.05 -5.98 11.20
N GLU A 174 0.18 -5.47 11.23
CA GLU A 174 0.54 -4.17 11.80
C GLU A 174 0.54 -3.04 10.77
N TRP A 175 0.52 -3.37 9.51
CA TRP A 175 0.35 -2.45 8.39
C TRP A 175 -0.51 -3.09 7.32
N ILE A 176 -1.02 -2.29 6.39
CA ILE A 176 -1.89 -2.77 5.33
C ILE A 176 -1.63 -2.00 4.04
N PRO A 177 -1.44 -2.69 2.89
CA PRO A 177 -1.34 -2.02 1.60
C PRO A 177 -2.65 -1.32 1.25
N THR A 178 -2.56 -0.09 0.77
CA THR A 178 -3.75 0.71 0.45
C THR A 178 -4.29 0.48 -0.97
N GLY A 179 -3.70 -0.44 -1.72
CA GLY A 179 -4.16 -0.77 -3.07
C GLY A 179 -5.50 -1.52 -3.14
N ALA A 180 -5.89 -2.25 -2.08
CA ALA A 180 -7.21 -2.89 -1.98
C ALA A 180 -7.57 -3.08 -0.50
N VAL A 181 -8.20 -2.09 0.12
CA VAL A 181 -8.49 -2.07 1.56
C VAL A 181 -9.76 -1.32 1.88
N VAL A 182 -10.49 -1.78 2.90
CA VAL A 182 -11.69 -1.17 3.45
C VAL A 182 -11.45 -0.73 4.88
N PHE A 183 -11.71 0.54 5.17
CA PHE A 183 -11.63 1.11 6.52
C PHE A 183 -13.02 1.51 7.01
N PRO A 184 -13.37 1.25 8.29
CA PRO A 184 -14.48 1.91 8.93
C PRO A 184 -14.26 3.44 8.94
N SER A 185 -15.25 4.24 8.51
CA SER A 185 -15.09 5.70 8.42
C SER A 185 -14.73 6.35 9.76
N LYS A 186 -15.19 5.77 10.87
CA LYS A 186 -14.91 6.25 12.23
C LYS A 186 -13.45 6.27 12.62
N VAL A 187 -12.60 5.42 12.01
CA VAL A 187 -11.15 5.38 12.30
C VAL A 187 -10.34 6.31 11.40
N LEU A 188 -10.94 6.85 10.33
CA LEU A 188 -10.27 7.67 9.31
C LEU A 188 -10.29 9.18 9.68
N ASN A 189 -9.77 9.51 10.85
CA ASN A 189 -9.57 10.90 11.30
C ASN A 189 -8.15 11.40 11.01
N ILE A 190 -7.44 10.78 10.09
CA ILE A 190 -6.08 11.10 9.67
C ILE A 190 -6.00 11.29 8.16
N LYS A 191 -4.91 11.90 7.70
CA LYS A 191 -4.58 12.06 6.29
C LYS A 191 -3.31 11.28 5.96
N PHE A 192 -3.14 10.95 4.68
CA PHE A 192 -1.86 10.49 4.15
C PHE A 192 -0.84 11.62 4.20
N ASP A 193 0.39 11.30 4.53
CA ASP A 193 1.48 12.27 4.56
C ASP A 193 1.96 12.55 3.12
N GLU A 194 1.88 13.81 2.68
CA GLU A 194 2.23 14.21 1.33
C GLU A 194 3.75 14.41 1.14
N ASN A 195 4.53 14.38 2.22
CA ASN A 195 5.99 14.46 2.18
C ASN A 195 6.66 13.24 1.53
N PHE A 196 5.92 12.14 1.29
CA PHE A 196 6.41 10.99 0.53
C PHE A 196 6.58 11.25 -0.97
N GLY A 197 6.29 12.47 -1.44
CA GLY A 197 6.54 12.96 -2.79
C GLY A 197 5.63 12.34 -3.87
N LYS A 198 6.02 12.52 -5.14
CA LYS A 198 5.21 12.09 -6.30
C LYS A 198 4.97 10.58 -6.35
N TYR A 199 5.95 9.78 -6.00
CA TYR A 199 5.87 8.32 -6.04
C TYR A 199 5.19 7.73 -4.81
N SER A 200 5.13 8.49 -3.71
CA SER A 200 4.50 8.14 -2.44
C SER A 200 4.85 6.74 -1.91
N TYR A 201 6.08 6.24 -2.17
CA TYR A 201 6.52 4.94 -1.68
C TYR A 201 6.54 4.89 -0.15
N LEU A 202 5.95 3.88 0.46
CA LEU A 202 5.76 3.66 1.90
C LEU A 202 4.71 4.58 2.56
N GLU A 203 3.91 5.32 1.81
CA GLU A 203 2.81 6.12 2.35
C GLU A 203 1.75 5.24 3.05
N ASP A 204 1.58 3.99 2.58
CA ASP A 204 0.71 2.98 3.17
C ASP A 204 1.21 2.50 4.54
N LEU A 205 2.52 2.31 4.67
CA LEU A 205 3.15 1.98 5.95
C LEU A 205 3.02 3.13 6.96
N ASP A 206 3.33 4.37 6.52
CA ASP A 206 3.17 5.57 7.36
C ASP A 206 1.73 5.74 7.82
N PHE A 207 0.78 5.65 6.88
CA PHE A 207 -0.64 5.76 7.18
C PHE A 207 -1.09 4.69 8.19
N SER A 208 -0.65 3.45 8.02
CA SER A 208 -0.95 2.33 8.92
C SER A 208 -0.41 2.58 10.33
N LEU A 209 0.84 3.02 10.46
CA LEU A 209 1.45 3.30 11.76
C LEU A 209 0.76 4.48 12.46
N ASN A 210 0.42 5.54 11.72
CA ASN A 210 -0.31 6.69 12.26
C ASN A 210 -1.71 6.27 12.75
N LEU A 211 -2.42 5.47 11.95
CA LEU A 211 -3.75 4.98 12.31
C LEU A 211 -3.71 4.10 13.57
N ARG A 212 -2.74 3.20 13.66
CA ARG A 212 -2.52 2.36 14.85
C ARG A 212 -2.19 3.19 16.09
N LYS A 213 -1.27 4.16 15.97
CA LYS A 213 -0.89 5.05 17.08
C LYS A 213 -2.11 5.78 17.65
N LYS A 214 -3.02 6.26 16.78
CA LYS A 214 -4.25 6.96 17.20
C LYS A 214 -5.34 6.01 17.74
N ASN A 215 -5.25 4.72 17.48
CA ASN A 215 -6.26 3.73 17.84
C ASN A 215 -5.69 2.63 18.74
N TYR A 216 -4.90 3.00 19.74
CA TYR A 216 -4.41 2.08 20.78
C TYR A 216 -3.71 0.83 20.24
N MET A 217 -2.92 0.99 19.16
CA MET A 217 -2.15 -0.08 18.51
C MET A 217 -2.97 -1.28 18.01
N ASN A 218 -4.26 -1.10 17.78
CA ASN A 218 -5.10 -2.11 17.15
C ASN A 218 -4.56 -2.51 15.76
N LYS A 219 -4.99 -3.66 15.24
CA LYS A 219 -4.45 -4.27 14.03
C LYS A 219 -5.43 -4.21 12.86
N PHE A 220 -4.91 -4.52 11.67
CA PHE A 220 -5.68 -4.74 10.44
C PHE A 220 -5.90 -6.22 10.24
N LEU A 221 -6.91 -6.59 9.48
CA LEU A 221 -7.20 -7.97 9.10
C LEU A 221 -7.04 -8.15 7.58
N ILE A 222 -6.18 -9.06 7.18
CA ILE A 222 -6.14 -9.55 5.78
C ILE A 222 -7.02 -10.79 5.70
N VAL A 223 -8.03 -10.74 4.83
CA VAL A 223 -8.96 -11.84 4.62
C VAL A 223 -8.44 -12.78 3.54
N ALA A 224 -8.01 -13.96 3.92
CA ALA A 224 -7.32 -14.91 3.05
C ALA A 224 -8.07 -15.24 1.76
N ASN A 225 -9.38 -15.48 1.87
CA ASN A 225 -10.23 -15.85 0.74
C ASN A 225 -10.79 -14.64 -0.05
N ALA A 226 -10.46 -13.40 0.34
CA ALA A 226 -10.80 -12.19 -0.41
C ALA A 226 -9.64 -11.84 -1.37
N VAL A 227 -9.53 -12.54 -2.48
CA VAL A 227 -8.34 -12.56 -3.33
C VAL A 227 -8.41 -11.54 -4.47
N PHE A 228 -7.29 -10.86 -4.73
CA PHE A 228 -7.09 -10.05 -5.93
C PHE A 228 -5.73 -10.33 -6.59
N PHE A 229 -5.64 -9.97 -7.86
CA PHE A 229 -4.42 -10.01 -8.66
C PHE A 229 -4.02 -8.61 -9.08
N HIS A 230 -2.72 -8.34 -9.04
CA HIS A 230 -2.14 -7.10 -9.53
C HIS A 230 -1.29 -7.43 -10.75
N PRO A 231 -1.78 -7.19 -11.98
CA PRO A 231 -1.14 -7.68 -13.21
C PRO A 231 0.17 -6.96 -13.53
N ASN A 232 0.36 -5.76 -13.01
CA ASN A 232 1.53 -4.94 -13.32
C ASN A 232 2.57 -4.98 -12.21
N ASP A 233 3.72 -5.60 -12.53
CA ASP A 233 4.92 -5.40 -11.73
C ASP A 233 5.62 -4.13 -12.17
N ILE A 234 5.50 -3.07 -11.37
CA ILE A 234 6.34 -1.88 -11.55
C ILE A 234 7.77 -2.28 -11.24
N GLU A 235 8.65 -2.24 -12.25
CA GLU A 235 10.08 -2.45 -12.03
C GLU A 235 10.63 -1.34 -11.12
N ARG A 236 10.93 -1.71 -9.89
CA ARG A 236 11.51 -0.83 -8.88
C ARG A 236 13.04 -0.94 -8.89
N ILE A 237 13.66 -0.80 -10.08
CA ILE A 237 15.06 -1.09 -10.34
C ILE A 237 15.73 0.12 -11.02
N ASN A 238 15.73 1.28 -10.34
CA ASN A 238 16.46 2.46 -10.82
C ASN A 238 17.01 3.28 -9.64
N PHE A 239 17.90 4.22 -9.96
CA PHE A 239 18.55 5.10 -8.99
C PHE A 239 17.54 5.82 -8.08
N ASN A 240 16.54 6.47 -8.66
CA ASN A 240 15.55 7.25 -7.92
C ASN A 240 14.76 6.38 -6.94
N PHE A 241 14.42 5.15 -7.34
CA PHE A 241 13.74 4.24 -6.43
C PHE A 241 14.66 3.79 -5.29
N GLY A 242 15.94 3.51 -5.55
CA GLY A 242 16.92 3.22 -4.51
C GLY A 242 17.01 4.34 -3.48
N LEU A 243 17.14 5.58 -3.95
CA LEU A 243 17.18 6.78 -3.12
C LEU A 243 15.92 6.93 -2.25
N ILE A 244 14.74 6.90 -2.88
CA ILE A 244 13.45 7.07 -2.21
C ILE A 244 13.18 5.93 -1.20
N GLU A 245 13.59 4.69 -1.51
CA GLU A 245 13.43 3.53 -0.61
C GLU A 245 14.09 3.79 0.75
N ILE A 246 15.26 4.41 0.77
CA ILE A 246 16.01 4.73 2.00
C ILE A 246 15.47 5.99 2.67
N LEU A 247 15.30 7.08 1.92
CA LEU A 247 14.86 8.37 2.48
C LEU A 247 13.48 8.28 3.11
N ASN A 248 12.51 7.68 2.43
CA ASN A 248 11.14 7.56 2.97
C ASN A 248 11.10 6.64 4.19
N ARG A 249 11.94 5.61 4.22
CA ARG A 249 12.05 4.75 5.40
C ARG A 249 12.68 5.49 6.58
N PHE A 250 13.69 6.30 6.34
CA PHE A 250 14.28 7.16 7.36
C PHE A 250 13.25 8.12 7.97
N LEU A 251 12.40 8.73 7.14
CA LEU A 251 11.27 9.57 7.62
C LEU A 251 10.37 8.79 8.57
N ILE A 252 10.00 7.56 8.23
CA ILE A 252 9.18 6.68 9.10
C ILE A 252 9.90 6.41 10.41
N VAL A 253 11.16 6.01 10.36
CA VAL A 253 11.96 5.68 11.56
C VAL A 253 12.04 6.88 12.50
N ARG A 254 12.27 8.08 11.99
CA ARG A 254 12.29 9.33 12.77
C ARG A 254 10.91 9.66 13.33
N LYS A 255 9.88 9.65 12.50
CA LYS A 255 8.49 10.01 12.84
C LYS A 255 7.90 9.14 13.96
N TYR A 256 8.20 7.85 13.92
CA TYR A 256 7.66 6.88 14.89
C TYR A 256 8.67 6.48 15.97
N LYS A 257 9.82 7.16 16.06
CA LYS A 257 10.89 6.90 17.05
C LYS A 257 11.32 5.44 17.07
N LEU A 258 11.44 4.82 15.87
CA LEU A 258 11.96 3.48 15.73
C LEU A 258 13.48 3.46 15.91
N ASN A 259 14.10 2.27 15.93
CA ASN A 259 15.52 2.14 16.20
C ASN A 259 16.37 2.57 14.99
N ILE A 260 17.08 3.69 15.13
CA ILE A 260 17.88 4.31 14.08
C ILE A 260 19.12 3.46 13.75
N PHE A 261 19.72 2.79 14.74
CA PHE A 261 20.87 1.91 14.54
C PHE A 261 20.47 0.71 13.66
N TYR A 262 19.35 0.05 14.00
CA TYR A 262 18.84 -1.05 13.18
C TYR A 262 18.41 -0.59 11.78
N PHE A 263 17.95 0.66 11.63
CA PHE A 263 17.69 1.22 10.30
C PHE A 263 18.95 1.27 9.43
N PHE A 264 20.07 1.82 9.93
CA PHE A 264 21.31 1.90 9.15
C PHE A 264 21.87 0.52 8.87
N TYR A 265 21.86 -0.38 9.85
CA TYR A 265 22.28 -1.75 9.67
C TYR A 265 21.50 -2.45 8.56
N MET A 266 20.17 -2.36 8.59
CA MET A 266 19.31 -2.93 7.55
C MET A 266 19.47 -2.25 6.18
N SER A 267 19.72 -0.94 6.17
CA SER A 267 19.99 -0.21 4.94
C SER A 267 21.29 -0.68 4.28
N PHE A 268 22.32 -0.92 5.08
CA PHE A 268 23.59 -1.50 4.61
C PHE A 268 23.38 -2.92 4.03
N ILE A 269 22.70 -3.80 4.76
CA ILE A 269 22.32 -5.13 4.26
C ILE A 269 21.54 -5.04 2.95
N LYS A 270 20.62 -4.07 2.84
CA LYS A 270 19.87 -3.83 1.61
C LYS A 270 20.74 -3.41 0.45
N CYS A 271 21.76 -2.57 0.68
CA CYS A 271 22.77 -2.23 -0.33
C CYS A 271 23.49 -3.46 -0.83
N LEU A 272 24.04 -4.27 0.07
CA LEU A 272 24.72 -5.51 -0.31
C LEU A 272 23.84 -6.44 -1.13
N MET A 273 22.59 -6.66 -0.67
CA MET A 273 21.61 -7.46 -1.42
C MET A 273 21.34 -6.90 -2.82
N THR A 274 21.25 -5.58 -2.97
CA THR A 274 21.01 -4.93 -4.27
C THR A 274 22.23 -5.09 -5.18
N LEU A 275 23.45 -5.01 -4.63
CA LEU A 275 24.68 -5.28 -5.34
C LEU A 275 24.72 -6.74 -5.84
N PHE A 276 24.45 -7.73 -4.99
CA PHE A 276 24.36 -9.13 -5.44
C PHE A 276 23.31 -9.37 -6.51
N MET A 277 22.17 -8.65 -6.44
CA MET A 277 21.14 -8.72 -7.49
C MET A 277 21.60 -8.12 -8.82
N SER A 278 22.59 -7.23 -8.84
CA SER A 278 23.15 -6.65 -10.08
C SER A 278 23.86 -7.69 -10.94
N LEU A 279 24.42 -8.75 -10.33
CA LEU A 279 25.00 -9.89 -11.06
C LEU A 279 23.98 -10.62 -11.95
N ARG A 280 22.68 -10.56 -11.60
CA ARG A 280 21.58 -11.15 -12.39
C ARG A 280 20.90 -10.15 -13.31
N ASN A 281 20.88 -8.89 -12.93
CA ASN A 281 20.30 -7.81 -13.72
C ASN A 281 21.05 -6.52 -13.44
N ILE A 282 21.86 -6.11 -14.43
CA ILE A 282 22.76 -4.95 -14.35
C ILE A 282 22.03 -3.64 -13.95
N LYS A 283 20.75 -3.51 -14.27
CA LYS A 283 19.94 -2.35 -13.84
C LYS A 283 19.93 -2.16 -12.33
N ASN A 284 20.15 -3.20 -11.53
CA ASN A 284 20.23 -3.09 -10.07
C ASN A 284 21.45 -2.28 -9.61
N ILE A 285 22.47 -2.10 -10.43
CA ILE A 285 23.64 -1.28 -10.06
C ILE A 285 23.24 0.18 -9.85
N THR A 286 22.36 0.71 -10.70
CA THR A 286 21.86 2.08 -10.53
C THR A 286 21.05 2.24 -9.25
N LYS A 287 20.23 1.24 -8.92
CA LYS A 287 19.49 1.20 -7.65
C LYS A 287 20.44 1.12 -6.45
N PHE A 288 21.52 0.35 -6.53
CA PHE A 288 22.54 0.25 -5.49
C PHE A 288 23.16 1.61 -5.18
N PHE A 289 23.57 2.37 -6.21
CA PHE A 289 24.07 3.73 -6.01
C PHE A 289 23.02 4.66 -5.39
N GLY A 290 21.76 4.54 -5.81
CA GLY A 290 20.64 5.27 -5.18
C GLY A 290 20.50 4.95 -3.68
N ASN A 291 20.65 3.68 -3.29
CA ASN A 291 20.61 3.27 -1.89
C ASN A 291 21.80 3.88 -1.10
N ILE A 292 23.02 3.85 -1.65
CA ILE A 292 24.21 4.46 -1.00
C ILE A 292 24.01 5.95 -0.77
N ILE A 293 23.64 6.70 -1.82
CA ILE A 293 23.40 8.14 -1.69
C ILE A 293 22.28 8.41 -0.68
N GLY A 294 21.22 7.59 -0.67
CA GLY A 294 20.16 7.67 0.33
C GLY A 294 20.68 7.53 1.77
N ILE A 295 21.58 6.56 2.02
CA ILE A 295 22.20 6.36 3.35
C ILE A 295 23.06 7.56 3.74
N LEU A 296 23.91 8.05 2.84
CA LEU A 296 24.77 9.22 3.10
C LEU A 296 23.96 10.47 3.43
N LEU A 297 22.86 10.71 2.71
CA LEU A 297 21.95 11.82 2.99
C LEU A 297 21.24 11.65 4.34
N CYS A 298 20.88 10.42 4.75
CA CYS A 298 20.31 10.16 6.06
C CYS A 298 21.33 10.39 7.18
N LEU A 299 22.59 9.98 7.01
CA LEU A 299 23.67 10.28 7.96
C LEU A 299 23.90 11.78 8.11
N LYS A 300 23.97 12.51 7.00
CA LYS A 300 24.05 14.00 7.04
C LYS A 300 22.93 14.61 7.85
N LYS A 301 21.68 14.14 7.66
CA LYS A 301 20.51 14.62 8.43
C LYS A 301 20.55 14.26 9.93
N LEU A 302 21.34 13.27 10.35
CA LEU A 302 21.53 12.96 11.77
C LEU A 302 22.55 13.85 12.43
N ILE A 303 23.58 14.28 11.69
CA ILE A 303 24.68 15.08 12.23
C ILE A 303 24.27 16.55 12.34
N PHE A 304 23.47 17.06 11.42
CA PHE A 304 23.16 18.49 11.30
C PHE A 304 21.73 18.88 11.75
N TYR A 305 20.93 17.91 12.26
CA TYR A 305 19.59 18.12 12.81
C TYR A 305 19.29 17.16 13.98
#